data_d9f8f037ff73b66b7dc9edcf45ac31f7
#
_entry.id   d9f8f037ff73b66b7dc9edcf45ac31f7
#
_cell.length_a   1.000
_cell.length_b   1.000
_cell.length_c   1.000
_cell.angle_alpha   90.00
_cell.angle_beta   90.00
_cell.angle_gamma   90.00
#
_symmetry.space_group_name_H-M   'P 1'
#
loop_
_entity.id
_entity.type
_entity.pdbx_description
1 polymer ?
#
loop_
_entity_poly.entity_id
_entity_poly.type
_entity_poly.pdbx_seq_one_letter_code
_entity_poly.pdbx_strand_id
1 'polypeptide(L)'
;MYKRQREVGYKAELLESVEAVNERQKSVLPDKINKHFGEDLSGKTFAVWGLSFKPNTDDMREAPSRVLMDALWSQGATVQAYDPVAMDEAKHLYPDHAGLKLTETAMEAVEGADALIIMTEWNEFRSPSWDGLKKSLKDPVIFDGRNLYEPSVVADNGIQYYCIGRPLNT
;
A
#
# COMPACT_ATOMS: atom_id res chain seq x y z
N MET A 1 14.12 19.43 10.24
CA MET A 1 15.12 19.57 11.34
C MET A 1 16.46 18.92 10.94
N TYR A 2 16.46 17.72 10.43
CA TYR A 2 17.60 16.91 9.98
C TYR A 2 18.47 17.57 8.87
N LYS A 3 17.87 18.14 7.81
CA LYS A 3 18.62 18.86 6.75
C LYS A 3 19.45 20.02 7.29
N ARG A 4 18.93 20.80 8.26
CA ARG A 4 19.65 21.89 8.91
C ARG A 4 20.84 21.45 9.76
N GLN A 5 20.79 20.25 10.36
CA GLN A 5 21.90 19.73 11.16
C GLN A 5 23.10 19.35 10.29
N ARG A 6 22.87 18.78 9.10
CA ARG A 6 23.92 18.52 8.11
C ARG A 6 24.59 19.82 7.62
N GLU A 7 23.80 20.88 7.41
CA GLU A 7 24.33 22.18 6.97
C GLU A 7 25.29 22.84 7.97
N VAL A 8 25.13 22.55 9.27
CA VAL A 8 26.03 23.03 10.34
C VAL A 8 27.11 22.01 10.75
N GLY A 9 27.29 20.92 9.96
CA GLY A 9 28.34 19.93 10.18
C GLY A 9 28.10 18.97 11.35
N TYR A 10 26.90 18.94 11.94
CA TYR A 10 26.55 18.01 13.01
C TYR A 10 26.06 16.68 12.47
N LYS A 11 26.74 15.59 12.81
CA LYS A 11 26.39 14.23 12.42
C LYS A 11 25.40 13.62 13.42
N ALA A 12 24.13 13.60 13.07
CA ALA A 12 23.05 13.06 13.91
C ALA A 12 22.86 11.57 13.64
N GLU A 13 23.79 10.71 14.07
CA GLU A 13 23.84 9.28 13.76
C GLU A 13 22.55 8.53 14.11
N LEU A 14 21.90 8.86 15.22
CA LEU A 14 20.62 8.26 15.60
C LEU A 14 19.52 8.59 14.60
N LEU A 15 19.42 9.84 14.16
CA LEU A 15 18.41 10.27 13.19
C LEU A 15 18.68 9.67 11.80
N GLU A 16 19.95 9.56 11.40
CA GLU A 16 20.34 8.88 10.17
C GLU A 16 19.95 7.40 10.19
N SER A 17 20.14 6.73 11.33
CA SER A 17 19.74 5.34 11.50
C SER A 17 18.23 5.15 11.43
N VAL A 18 17.45 6.04 12.05
CA VAL A 18 15.99 6.02 12.00
C VAL A 18 15.50 6.22 10.57
N GLU A 19 16.06 7.20 9.85
CA GLU A 19 15.69 7.46 8.45
C GLU A 19 16.01 6.26 7.55
N ALA A 20 17.20 5.67 7.72
CA ALA A 20 17.59 4.47 6.97
C ALA A 20 16.67 3.27 7.24
N VAL A 21 16.17 3.09 8.47
CA VAL A 21 15.20 2.05 8.81
C VAL A 21 13.85 2.35 8.14
N ASN A 22 13.38 3.60 8.19
CA ASN A 22 12.11 4.00 7.58
C ASN A 22 12.15 3.79 6.05
N GLU A 23 13.26 4.15 5.39
CA GLU A 23 13.40 3.92 3.94
C GLU A 23 13.38 2.43 3.60
N ARG A 24 14.11 1.58 4.34
CA ARG A 24 14.03 0.13 4.14
C ARG A 24 12.63 -0.43 4.37
N GLN A 25 11.89 0.12 5.33
CA GLN A 25 10.53 -0.33 5.63
C GLN A 25 9.56 -0.05 4.46
N LYS A 26 9.78 1.03 3.70
CA LYS A 26 8.95 1.35 2.53
C LYS A 26 9.09 0.34 1.39
N SER A 27 10.23 -0.37 1.27
CA SER A 27 10.46 -1.38 0.23
C SER A 27 9.89 -2.77 0.57
N VAL A 28 9.52 -3.03 1.82
CA VAL A 28 9.11 -4.37 2.28
C VAL A 28 7.89 -4.90 1.53
N LEU A 29 6.87 -4.07 1.25
CA LEU A 29 5.69 -4.51 0.50
C LEU A 29 5.99 -4.71 -0.99
N PRO A 30 6.67 -3.79 -1.70
CA PRO A 30 7.13 -4.05 -3.07
C PRO A 30 7.89 -5.38 -3.20
N ASP A 31 8.83 -5.68 -2.28
CA ASP A 31 9.59 -6.93 -2.29
C ASP A 31 8.69 -8.18 -2.13
N LYS A 32 7.65 -8.10 -1.28
CA LYS A 32 6.69 -9.19 -1.10
C LYS A 32 5.81 -9.38 -2.35
N ILE A 33 5.40 -8.29 -3.00
CA ILE A 33 4.63 -8.32 -4.24
C ILE A 33 5.47 -8.95 -5.35
N ASN A 34 6.73 -8.54 -5.50
CA ASN A 34 7.65 -9.09 -6.48
C ASN A 34 7.94 -10.58 -6.23
N LYS A 35 8.02 -11.00 -4.97
CA LYS A 35 8.19 -12.42 -4.63
C LYS A 35 6.98 -13.27 -5.04
N HIS A 36 5.77 -12.70 -5.01
CA HIS A 36 4.53 -13.41 -5.36
C HIS A 36 4.26 -13.38 -6.87
N PHE A 37 4.37 -12.22 -7.52
CA PHE A 37 3.99 -12.02 -8.91
C PHE A 37 5.15 -12.00 -9.91
N GLY A 38 6.39 -11.92 -9.44
CA GLY A 38 7.58 -11.63 -10.26
C GLY A 38 7.86 -10.13 -10.36
N GLU A 39 8.97 -9.76 -10.99
CA GLU A 39 9.40 -8.36 -11.14
C GLU A 39 8.73 -7.63 -12.32
N ASP A 40 8.20 -8.35 -13.29
CA ASP A 40 7.41 -7.80 -14.39
C ASP A 40 5.92 -7.84 -14.01
N LEU A 41 5.37 -6.68 -13.71
CA LEU A 41 3.97 -6.50 -13.34
C LEU A 41 3.13 -5.96 -14.50
N SER A 42 3.64 -5.99 -15.72
CA SER A 42 2.93 -5.52 -16.91
C SER A 42 1.56 -6.18 -17.06
N GLY A 43 0.53 -5.37 -17.24
CA GLY A 43 -0.86 -5.84 -17.38
C GLY A 43 -1.55 -6.24 -16.06
N LYS A 44 -0.87 -6.12 -14.92
CA LYS A 44 -1.48 -6.32 -13.61
C LYS A 44 -2.08 -5.03 -13.08
N THR A 45 -3.15 -5.20 -12.31
CA THR A 45 -3.85 -4.10 -11.63
C THR A 45 -3.89 -4.39 -10.14
N PHE A 46 -3.45 -3.44 -9.33
CA PHE A 46 -3.47 -3.58 -7.88
C PHE A 46 -4.49 -2.62 -7.26
N ALA A 47 -5.32 -3.15 -6.38
CA ALA A 47 -6.16 -2.34 -5.51
C ALA A 47 -5.31 -1.78 -4.36
N VAL A 48 -5.41 -0.49 -4.08
CA VAL A 48 -4.74 0.15 -2.95
C VAL A 48 -5.77 0.81 -2.04
N TRP A 49 -5.85 0.33 -0.80
CA TRP A 49 -6.67 0.91 0.24
C TRP A 49 -5.82 1.76 1.19
N GLY A 50 -6.14 3.05 1.22
CA GLY A 50 -5.42 4.05 1.99
C GLY A 50 -4.26 4.67 1.22
N LEU A 51 -4.33 5.99 1.05
CA LEU A 51 -3.31 6.80 0.38
C LEU A 51 -2.60 7.75 1.34
N SER A 52 -3.30 8.20 2.38
CA SER A 52 -2.77 9.10 3.40
C SER A 52 -1.71 8.43 4.28
N PHE A 53 -0.83 9.25 4.86
CA PHE A 53 0.23 8.80 5.75
C PHE A 53 -0.30 8.07 7.00
N LYS A 54 -1.46 8.48 7.52
CA LYS A 54 -2.16 7.90 8.67
C LYS A 54 -3.66 8.17 8.58
N PRO A 55 -4.52 7.44 9.32
CA PRO A 55 -5.96 7.72 9.37
C PRO A 55 -6.29 9.14 9.85
N ASN A 56 -7.45 9.62 9.46
CA ASN A 56 -8.00 10.93 9.82
C ASN A 56 -7.19 12.15 9.32
N THR A 57 -6.53 12.01 8.19
CA THR A 57 -5.85 13.09 7.47
C THR A 57 -5.85 12.83 5.97
N ASP A 58 -5.74 13.88 5.19
CA ASP A 58 -5.48 13.86 3.75
C ASP A 58 -3.99 13.96 3.41
N ASP A 59 -3.10 14.04 4.42
CA ASP A 59 -1.67 14.25 4.22
C ASP A 59 -1.01 13.06 3.52
N MET A 60 -0.64 13.25 2.27
CA MET A 60 0.09 12.29 1.44
C MET A 60 1.58 12.61 1.31
N ARG A 61 2.08 13.67 1.96
CA ARG A 61 3.51 14.01 1.96
C ARG A 61 4.29 12.88 2.64
N GLU A 62 5.34 12.39 1.99
CA GLU A 62 6.16 11.26 2.51
C GLU A 62 5.34 9.98 2.82
N ALA A 63 4.09 9.85 2.32
CA ALA A 63 3.27 8.67 2.56
C ALA A 63 3.89 7.43 1.89
N PRO A 64 3.96 6.28 2.58
CA PRO A 64 4.47 5.03 2.01
C PRO A 64 3.70 4.56 0.77
N SER A 65 2.42 4.93 0.65
CA SER A 65 1.60 4.65 -0.52
C SER A 65 2.17 5.23 -1.82
N ARG A 66 2.80 6.40 -1.75
CA ARG A 66 3.45 7.02 -2.92
C ARG A 66 4.62 6.19 -3.42
N VAL A 67 5.51 5.77 -2.50
CA VAL A 67 6.66 4.93 -2.82
C VAL A 67 6.20 3.59 -3.41
N LEU A 68 5.13 3.00 -2.86
CA LEU A 68 4.54 1.78 -3.38
C LEU A 68 4.00 1.98 -4.80
N MET A 69 3.18 3.00 -5.04
CA MET A 69 2.59 3.26 -6.35
C MET A 69 3.67 3.52 -7.41
N ASP A 70 4.69 4.32 -7.08
CA ASP A 70 5.83 4.57 -7.97
C ASP A 70 6.57 3.26 -8.33
N ALA A 71 6.75 2.36 -7.35
CA ALA A 71 7.37 1.05 -7.59
C ALA A 71 6.51 0.17 -8.52
N LEU A 72 5.19 0.10 -8.29
CA LEU A 72 4.25 -0.65 -9.12
C LEU A 72 4.22 -0.13 -10.57
N TRP A 73 4.14 1.18 -10.74
CA TRP A 73 4.14 1.81 -12.06
C TRP A 73 5.45 1.60 -12.82
N SER A 74 6.59 1.67 -12.12
CA SER A 74 7.90 1.43 -12.74
C SER A 74 8.05 0.00 -13.29
N GLN A 75 7.25 -0.94 -12.77
CA GLN A 75 7.20 -2.34 -13.20
C GLN A 75 6.02 -2.62 -14.17
N GLY A 76 5.34 -1.59 -14.68
CA GLY A 76 4.29 -1.70 -15.68
C GLY A 76 2.89 -2.01 -15.16
N ALA A 77 2.68 -2.00 -13.84
CA ALA A 77 1.36 -2.20 -13.25
C ALA A 77 0.48 -0.96 -13.31
N THR A 78 -0.82 -1.16 -13.11
CA THR A 78 -1.81 -0.11 -12.86
C THR A 78 -2.35 -0.20 -11.43
N VAL A 79 -2.84 0.90 -10.91
CA VAL A 79 -3.37 1.01 -9.54
C VAL A 79 -4.81 1.50 -9.59
N GLN A 80 -5.71 0.82 -8.87
CA GLN A 80 -7.04 1.31 -8.50
C GLN A 80 -7.00 1.67 -7.01
N ALA A 81 -7.23 2.92 -6.66
CA ALA A 81 -7.01 3.38 -5.29
C ALA A 81 -8.24 4.03 -4.68
N TYR A 82 -8.39 3.81 -3.38
CA TYR A 82 -9.39 4.45 -2.56
C TYR A 82 -8.82 4.88 -1.20
N ASP A 83 -9.16 6.07 -0.78
CA ASP A 83 -8.92 6.59 0.58
C ASP A 83 -10.14 7.39 1.02
N PRO A 84 -10.63 7.25 2.27
CA PRO A 84 -11.82 7.98 2.74
C PRO A 84 -11.71 9.50 2.71
N VAL A 85 -10.49 10.06 2.74
CA VAL A 85 -10.26 11.51 2.89
C VAL A 85 -9.29 12.08 1.85
N ALA A 86 -8.25 11.33 1.46
CA ALA A 86 -7.14 11.84 0.65
C ALA A 86 -7.37 11.81 -0.88
N MET A 87 -8.59 11.58 -1.36
CA MET A 87 -8.86 11.43 -2.79
C MET A 87 -8.59 12.71 -3.59
N ASP A 88 -8.91 13.88 -3.04
CA ASP A 88 -8.67 15.16 -3.71
C ASP A 88 -7.18 15.51 -3.72
N GLU A 89 -6.46 15.20 -2.65
CA GLU A 89 -5.00 15.33 -2.61
C GLU A 89 -4.32 14.38 -3.61
N ALA A 90 -4.83 13.15 -3.73
CA ALA A 90 -4.34 12.21 -4.74
C ALA A 90 -4.55 12.71 -6.17
N LYS A 91 -5.70 13.28 -6.49
CA LYS A 91 -5.95 13.92 -7.79
C LYS A 91 -5.01 15.09 -8.05
N HIS A 92 -4.72 15.87 -7.01
CA HIS A 92 -3.80 17.01 -7.12
C HIS A 92 -2.35 16.55 -7.35
N LEU A 93 -1.90 15.51 -6.67
CA LEU A 93 -0.54 14.98 -6.78
C LEU A 93 -0.29 14.20 -8.08
N TYR A 94 -1.32 13.56 -8.62
CA TYR A 94 -1.24 12.69 -9.80
C TYR A 94 -2.29 13.08 -10.85
N PRO A 95 -2.27 14.31 -11.36
CA PRO A 95 -3.24 14.75 -12.37
C PRO A 95 -3.07 13.89 -13.64
N ASP A 96 -4.16 13.26 -14.07
CA ASP A 96 -4.22 12.47 -15.31
C ASP A 96 -3.15 11.35 -15.43
N HIS A 97 -2.68 10.81 -14.32
CA HIS A 97 -1.71 9.71 -14.36
C HIS A 97 -2.34 8.44 -14.93
N ALA A 98 -1.88 8.00 -16.10
CA ALA A 98 -2.49 6.89 -16.87
C ALA A 98 -2.53 5.55 -16.11
N GLY A 99 -1.61 5.34 -15.16
CA GLY A 99 -1.55 4.14 -14.30
C GLY A 99 -2.39 4.22 -13.03
N LEU A 100 -3.15 5.31 -12.80
CA LEU A 100 -3.95 5.48 -11.58
C LEU A 100 -5.42 5.69 -11.91
N LYS A 101 -6.27 4.84 -11.34
CA LYS A 101 -7.71 5.02 -11.29
C LYS A 101 -8.14 5.24 -9.84
N LEU A 102 -8.67 6.41 -9.52
CA LEU A 102 -9.29 6.70 -8.24
C LEU A 102 -10.75 6.24 -8.26
N THR A 103 -11.19 5.53 -7.22
CA THR A 103 -12.54 4.94 -7.13
C THR A 103 -13.36 5.61 -6.02
N GLU A 104 -14.68 5.47 -6.08
CA GLU A 104 -15.58 6.09 -5.10
C GLU A 104 -15.71 5.28 -3.82
N THR A 105 -15.43 3.97 -3.89
CA THR A 105 -15.51 3.06 -2.74
C THR A 105 -14.32 2.10 -2.69
N ALA A 106 -14.06 1.59 -1.48
CA ALA A 106 -13.04 0.56 -1.26
C ALA A 106 -13.31 -0.71 -2.11
N MET A 107 -14.58 -1.10 -2.25
CA MET A 107 -14.96 -2.29 -3.01
C MET A 107 -14.79 -2.09 -4.52
N GLU A 108 -15.07 -0.91 -5.07
CA GLU A 108 -14.77 -0.62 -6.47
C GLU A 108 -13.27 -0.72 -6.78
N ALA A 109 -12.41 -0.34 -5.83
CA ALA A 109 -10.96 -0.45 -6.03
C ALA A 109 -10.51 -1.89 -6.25
N VAL A 110 -11.19 -2.89 -5.67
CA VAL A 110 -10.81 -4.30 -5.80
C VAL A 110 -11.43 -5.00 -7.01
N GLU A 111 -12.37 -4.38 -7.70
CA GLU A 111 -13.03 -4.99 -8.86
C GLU A 111 -12.04 -5.26 -10.00
N GLY A 112 -11.83 -6.55 -10.30
CA GLY A 112 -10.91 -6.99 -11.34
C GLY A 112 -9.43 -6.70 -11.06
N ALA A 113 -9.06 -6.33 -9.84
CA ALA A 113 -7.67 -6.20 -9.42
C ALA A 113 -7.02 -7.58 -9.23
N ASP A 114 -5.71 -7.65 -9.45
CA ASP A 114 -4.93 -8.87 -9.25
C ASP A 114 -4.68 -9.14 -7.76
N ALA A 115 -4.56 -8.11 -6.93
CA ALA A 115 -4.40 -8.21 -5.48
C ALA A 115 -4.90 -6.95 -4.77
N LEU A 116 -5.13 -7.05 -3.46
CA LEU A 116 -5.38 -5.92 -2.57
C LEU A 116 -4.13 -5.57 -1.77
N ILE A 117 -3.81 -4.27 -1.68
CA ILE A 117 -2.73 -3.72 -0.87
C ILE A 117 -3.32 -2.73 0.14
N ILE A 118 -2.99 -2.88 1.43
CA ILE A 118 -3.46 -1.98 2.50
C ILE A 118 -2.29 -1.13 2.97
N MET A 119 -2.43 0.19 2.83
CA MET A 119 -1.37 1.16 3.17
C MET A 119 -1.70 2.05 4.36
N THR A 120 -3.00 2.20 4.70
CA THR A 120 -3.45 3.01 5.84
C THR A 120 -4.55 2.28 6.59
N GLU A 121 -4.46 2.25 7.92
CA GLU A 121 -5.34 1.48 8.81
C GLU A 121 -6.66 2.20 9.12
N TRP A 122 -7.41 2.59 8.08
CA TRP A 122 -8.73 3.18 8.26
C TRP A 122 -9.73 2.21 8.93
N ASN A 123 -10.62 2.74 9.76
CA ASN A 123 -11.60 1.90 10.46
C ASN A 123 -12.53 1.14 9.50
N GLU A 124 -12.88 1.75 8.38
CA GLU A 124 -13.76 1.11 7.39
C GLU A 124 -13.12 -0.14 6.75
N PHE A 125 -11.78 -0.23 6.71
CA PHE A 125 -11.09 -1.40 6.16
C PHE A 125 -11.02 -2.58 7.14
N ARG A 126 -11.35 -2.38 8.42
CA ARG A 126 -11.21 -3.43 9.47
C ARG A 126 -12.20 -4.58 9.37
N SER A 127 -13.32 -4.36 8.71
CA SER A 127 -14.38 -5.37 8.56
C SER A 127 -14.82 -5.49 7.11
N PRO A 128 -13.95 -5.99 6.21
CA PRO A 128 -14.28 -6.10 4.80
C PRO A 128 -15.28 -7.24 4.57
N SER A 129 -15.96 -7.19 3.45
CA SER A 129 -16.69 -8.35 2.93
C SER A 129 -15.71 -9.37 2.36
N TRP A 130 -15.33 -10.40 3.12
CA TRP A 130 -14.40 -11.45 2.68
C TRP A 130 -14.87 -12.13 1.39
N ASP A 131 -16.16 -12.47 1.31
CA ASP A 131 -16.75 -13.04 0.11
C ASP A 131 -16.73 -12.07 -1.07
N GLY A 132 -16.93 -10.77 -0.80
CA GLY A 132 -16.80 -9.72 -1.79
C GLY A 132 -15.38 -9.64 -2.34
N LEU A 133 -14.37 -9.60 -1.47
CA LEU A 133 -12.97 -9.58 -1.86
C LEU A 133 -12.60 -10.79 -2.73
N LYS A 134 -12.99 -12.00 -2.31
CA LYS A 134 -12.71 -13.24 -3.07
C LYS A 134 -13.35 -13.27 -4.45
N LYS A 135 -14.52 -12.65 -4.60
CA LYS A 135 -15.24 -12.60 -5.89
C LYS A 135 -14.70 -11.54 -6.83
N SER A 136 -14.20 -10.42 -6.26
CA SER A 136 -13.77 -9.26 -7.03
C SER A 136 -12.31 -9.32 -7.45
N LEU A 137 -11.44 -9.93 -6.62
CA LEU A 137 -10.03 -10.11 -6.93
C LEU A 137 -9.82 -11.27 -7.90
N LYS A 138 -8.91 -11.12 -8.86
CA LYS A 138 -8.46 -12.21 -9.75
C LYS A 138 -7.65 -13.25 -9.01
N ASP A 139 -6.74 -12.81 -8.13
CA ASP A 139 -6.00 -13.63 -7.19
C ASP A 139 -6.41 -13.22 -5.77
N PRO A 140 -7.00 -14.10 -4.95
CA PRO A 140 -7.43 -13.76 -3.60
C PRO A 140 -6.22 -13.63 -2.67
N VAL A 141 -5.45 -12.56 -2.85
CA VAL A 141 -4.26 -12.23 -2.05
C VAL A 141 -4.31 -10.80 -1.52
N ILE A 142 -3.89 -10.62 -0.27
CA ILE A 142 -3.79 -9.32 0.40
C ILE A 142 -2.35 -9.09 0.84
N PHE A 143 -1.81 -7.91 0.51
CA PHE A 143 -0.56 -7.38 1.03
C PHE A 143 -0.86 -6.26 2.03
N ASP A 144 -0.64 -6.52 3.32
CA ASP A 144 -1.02 -5.61 4.38
C ASP A 144 0.20 -4.96 5.03
N GLY A 145 0.38 -3.68 4.75
CA GLY A 145 1.46 -2.85 5.30
C GLY A 145 1.21 -2.36 6.72
N ARG A 146 0.03 -2.63 7.28
CA ARG A 146 -0.40 -2.09 8.59
C ARG A 146 -0.76 -3.17 9.61
N ASN A 147 -0.72 -4.45 9.20
CA ASN A 147 -1.11 -5.59 10.04
C ASN A 147 -2.54 -5.44 10.59
N LEU A 148 -3.45 -5.03 9.71
CA LEU A 148 -4.83 -4.70 10.05
C LEU A 148 -5.63 -5.93 10.49
N TYR A 149 -5.30 -7.10 9.91
CA TYR A 149 -6.01 -8.35 10.13
C TYR A 149 -5.17 -9.38 10.89
N GLU A 150 -5.85 -10.29 11.58
CA GLU A 150 -5.23 -11.50 12.08
C GLU A 150 -5.04 -12.50 10.94
N PRO A 151 -3.82 -13.05 10.75
CA PRO A 151 -3.52 -13.96 9.64
C PRO A 151 -4.44 -15.19 9.58
N SER A 152 -4.81 -15.76 10.73
CA SER A 152 -5.75 -16.90 10.79
C SER A 152 -7.12 -16.56 10.23
N VAL A 153 -7.65 -15.37 10.54
CA VAL A 153 -8.96 -14.92 10.04
C VAL A 153 -8.94 -14.79 8.52
N VAL A 154 -7.85 -14.25 7.94
CA VAL A 154 -7.72 -14.11 6.49
C VAL A 154 -7.60 -15.48 5.81
N ALA A 155 -6.79 -16.38 6.40
CA ALA A 155 -6.62 -17.74 5.89
C ALA A 155 -7.92 -18.56 5.95
N ASP A 156 -8.68 -18.47 7.06
CA ASP A 156 -9.99 -19.15 7.23
C ASP A 156 -11.01 -18.71 6.16
N ASN A 157 -10.85 -17.49 5.63
CA ASN A 157 -11.64 -16.98 4.52
C ASN A 157 -11.07 -17.38 3.14
N GLY A 158 -9.99 -18.17 3.08
CA GLY A 158 -9.40 -18.66 1.84
C GLY A 158 -8.68 -17.58 1.02
N ILE A 159 -8.11 -16.58 1.69
CA ILE A 159 -7.34 -15.50 1.09
C ILE A 159 -5.89 -15.63 1.55
N GLN A 160 -4.95 -15.54 0.62
CA GLN A 160 -3.53 -15.52 0.94
C GLN A 160 -3.15 -14.15 1.54
N TYR A 161 -2.32 -14.15 2.60
CA TYR A 161 -2.05 -12.94 3.34
C TYR A 161 -0.57 -12.72 3.60
N TYR A 162 -0.07 -11.58 3.12
CA TYR A 162 1.27 -11.09 3.36
C TYR A 162 1.22 -9.85 4.24
N CYS A 163 1.82 -9.91 5.42
CA CYS A 163 1.87 -8.79 6.35
C CYS A 163 3.31 -8.48 6.80
N ILE A 164 3.49 -7.44 7.60
CA ILE A 164 4.80 -6.99 8.03
C ILE A 164 5.27 -7.78 9.26
N GLY A 165 6.52 -8.30 9.22
CA GLY A 165 7.18 -8.93 10.37
C GLY A 165 6.61 -10.27 10.80
N ARG A 166 5.65 -10.85 10.06
CA ARG A 166 5.07 -12.16 10.35
C ARG A 166 5.37 -13.14 9.21
N PRO A 167 5.59 -14.45 9.49
CA PRO A 167 5.75 -15.45 8.44
C PRO A 167 4.45 -15.59 7.63
N LEU A 168 4.59 -16.11 6.42
CA LEU A 168 3.43 -16.56 5.64
C LEU A 168 2.73 -17.69 6.39
N ASN A 169 1.43 -17.57 6.60
CA ASN A 169 0.60 -18.72 6.92
C ASN A 169 0.37 -19.49 5.61
N THR A 170 1.06 -20.61 5.49
CA THR A 170 0.81 -21.64 4.46
C THR A 170 -0.29 -22.55 4.92
#